data_7a7b9a9b0889cbc4b09b67afc8f93372
#
_entry.id   7a7b9a9b0889cbc4b09b67afc8f93372
#
_cell.length_a   1.000
_cell.length_b   1.000
_cell.length_c   1.000
_cell.angle_alpha   90.00
_cell.angle_beta   90.00
_cell.angle_gamma   90.00
#
_symmetry.space_group_name_H-M   'P 1'
#
loop_
_entity.id
_entity.type
_entity.pdbx_description
1 polymer ?
#
loop_
_entity_poly.entity_id
_entity_poly.type
_entity_poly.pdbx_seq_one_letter_code
_entity_poly.pdbx_strand_id
1 'polypeptide(L)'
;MSEPSGFSWLVSNLPDLFVIATVALSSIFAFYRGFVREALAIAGWVGAAFVTLHFFPLGQTYARGLVGTEWLADLVAAATIFIGTLAVVWLGIHVVVSRVRRSPLSSLDRSLGFLFGAIRGVLVILVLYIVATRAAWREEDSTPAWVLDAHTFDMVDDGAGMIIRFIPEDILNIPAIGLREVQDQAEELKETKEKLEEMKRFAEPTVALPDAEEEPPAYNRQETDDMDRLIDNLQDGSLREPN
;
A
#
# COMPACT_ATOMS: atom_id res chain seq x y z
N MET A 1 -7.19 -32.90 -35.10
CA MET A 1 -6.85 -32.60 -33.68
C MET A 1 -5.54 -31.81 -33.73
N SER A 2 -5.64 -30.50 -33.63
CA SER A 2 -4.44 -29.65 -33.56
C SER A 2 -3.87 -29.79 -32.15
N GLU A 3 -2.63 -30.24 -32.04
CA GLU A 3 -1.88 -30.24 -30.78
C GLU A 3 -1.94 -28.80 -30.22
N PRO A 4 -2.32 -28.64 -28.93
CA PRO A 4 -2.30 -27.30 -28.33
C PRO A 4 -0.87 -26.78 -28.42
N SER A 5 -0.70 -25.59 -28.98
CA SER A 5 0.61 -24.95 -29.01
C SER A 5 1.16 -24.89 -27.58
N GLY A 6 2.46 -25.13 -27.38
CA GLY A 6 3.06 -25.18 -26.04
C GLY A 6 2.74 -23.94 -25.18
N PHE A 7 2.40 -22.84 -25.82
CA PHE A 7 1.96 -21.61 -25.16
C PHE A 7 0.53 -21.71 -24.59
N SER A 8 -0.42 -22.31 -25.32
CA SER A 8 -1.80 -22.49 -24.81
C SER A 8 -1.83 -23.48 -23.63
N TRP A 9 -1.02 -24.54 -23.67
CA TRP A 9 -0.86 -25.47 -22.57
C TRP A 9 -0.29 -24.78 -21.33
N LEU A 10 0.70 -23.90 -21.46
CA LEU A 10 1.26 -23.13 -20.34
C LEU A 10 0.21 -22.20 -19.73
N VAL A 11 -0.58 -21.49 -20.53
CA VAL A 11 -1.59 -20.55 -20.03
C VAL A 11 -2.69 -21.26 -19.25
N SER A 12 -3.18 -22.41 -19.73
CA SER A 12 -4.21 -23.16 -19.02
C SER A 12 -3.73 -23.82 -17.72
N ASN A 13 -2.42 -24.10 -17.59
CA ASN A 13 -1.86 -24.67 -16.35
C ASN A 13 -1.23 -23.63 -15.41
N LEU A 14 -1.23 -22.34 -15.76
CA LEU A 14 -0.70 -21.27 -14.89
C LEU A 14 -1.36 -21.21 -13.52
N PRO A 15 -2.70 -21.29 -13.37
CA PRO A 15 -3.33 -21.28 -12.06
C PRO A 15 -2.90 -22.47 -11.20
N ASP A 16 -2.88 -23.67 -11.77
CA ASP A 16 -2.46 -24.89 -11.08
C ASP A 16 -1.01 -24.76 -10.59
N LEU A 17 -0.13 -24.27 -11.47
CA LEU A 17 1.28 -24.03 -11.12
C LEU A 17 1.41 -23.00 -10.01
N PHE A 18 0.61 -21.93 -10.03
CA PHE A 18 0.60 -20.89 -9.00
C PHE A 18 0.15 -21.46 -7.65
N VAL A 19 -0.93 -22.27 -7.63
CA VAL A 19 -1.42 -22.93 -6.41
C VAL A 19 -0.34 -23.85 -5.84
N ILE A 20 0.19 -24.75 -6.66
CA ILE A 20 1.21 -25.72 -6.25
C ILE A 20 2.47 -25.00 -5.76
N ALA A 21 2.94 -23.99 -6.49
CA ALA A 21 4.13 -23.22 -6.12
C ALA A 21 3.93 -22.49 -4.80
N THR A 22 2.77 -21.87 -4.58
CA THR A 22 2.46 -21.15 -3.35
C THR A 22 2.43 -22.09 -2.15
N VAL A 23 1.74 -23.24 -2.27
CA VAL A 23 1.67 -24.24 -1.21
C VAL A 23 3.04 -24.84 -0.95
N ALA A 24 3.79 -25.22 -1.99
CA ALA A 24 5.13 -25.80 -1.85
C ALA A 24 6.10 -24.80 -1.19
N LEU A 25 6.16 -23.56 -1.66
CA LEU A 25 7.01 -22.53 -1.07
C LEU A 25 6.64 -22.28 0.39
N SER A 26 5.36 -22.13 0.71
CA SER A 26 4.89 -21.97 2.08
C SER A 26 5.32 -23.13 2.98
N SER A 27 5.17 -24.37 2.49
CA SER A 27 5.57 -25.58 3.22
C SER A 27 7.08 -25.68 3.45
N ILE A 28 7.87 -25.39 2.41
CA ILE A 28 9.32 -25.41 2.48
C ILE A 28 9.84 -24.34 3.47
N PHE A 29 9.33 -23.13 3.39
CA PHE A 29 9.71 -22.07 4.34
C PHE A 29 9.36 -22.45 5.77
N ALA A 30 8.14 -22.99 6.01
CA ALA A 30 7.73 -23.38 7.34
C ALA A 30 8.52 -24.60 7.87
N PHE A 31 8.93 -25.54 7.01
CA PHE A 31 9.84 -26.63 7.36
C PHE A 31 11.19 -26.11 7.90
N TYR A 32 11.78 -25.12 7.23
CA TYR A 32 13.05 -24.52 7.69
C TYR A 32 12.88 -23.70 8.96
N ARG A 33 11.74 -23.05 9.15
CA ARG A 33 11.46 -22.22 10.32
C ARG A 33 11.05 -23.02 11.55
N GLY A 34 10.33 -24.14 11.35
CA GLY A 34 9.73 -24.98 12.36
C GLY A 34 8.35 -24.52 12.79
N PHE A 35 7.51 -25.46 13.22
CA PHE A 35 6.12 -25.25 13.63
C PHE A 35 6.00 -24.30 14.84
N VAL A 36 6.83 -24.50 15.88
CA VAL A 36 6.78 -23.70 17.09
C VAL A 36 6.98 -22.22 16.79
N ARG A 37 7.89 -21.90 15.88
CA ARG A 37 8.13 -20.51 15.48
C ARG A 37 6.94 -19.91 14.74
N GLU A 38 6.32 -20.66 13.81
CA GLU A 38 5.16 -20.20 13.05
C GLU A 38 3.93 -20.01 13.96
N ALA A 39 3.66 -20.99 14.82
CA ALA A 39 2.54 -20.94 15.75
C ALA A 39 2.69 -19.79 16.75
N LEU A 40 3.88 -19.62 17.34
CA LEU A 40 4.15 -18.52 18.26
C LEU A 40 4.12 -17.15 17.56
N ALA A 41 4.50 -17.08 16.28
CA ALA A 41 4.37 -15.84 15.54
C ALA A 41 2.91 -15.43 15.39
N ILE A 42 2.03 -16.35 15.00
CA ILE A 42 0.58 -16.06 14.91
C ILE A 42 0.01 -15.70 16.28
N ALA A 43 0.31 -16.50 17.31
CA ALA A 43 -0.12 -16.21 18.67
C ALA A 43 0.38 -14.84 19.14
N GLY A 44 1.60 -14.46 18.73
CA GLY A 44 2.19 -13.16 19.03
C GLY A 44 1.44 -12.00 18.38
N TRP A 45 1.03 -12.13 17.13
CA TRP A 45 0.23 -11.12 16.42
C TRP A 45 -1.15 -10.95 17.08
N VAL A 46 -1.82 -12.07 17.36
CA VAL A 46 -3.12 -12.06 18.04
C VAL A 46 -2.98 -11.47 19.45
N GLY A 47 -1.97 -11.90 20.21
CA GLY A 47 -1.69 -11.37 21.53
C GLY A 47 -1.38 -9.88 21.52
N ALA A 48 -0.58 -9.41 20.54
CA ALA A 48 -0.27 -7.99 20.39
C ALA A 48 -1.54 -7.16 20.09
N ALA A 49 -2.44 -7.69 19.26
CA ALA A 49 -3.73 -7.04 19.01
C ALA A 49 -4.57 -6.93 20.29
N PHE A 50 -4.69 -8.00 21.07
CA PHE A 50 -5.41 -7.97 22.35
C PHE A 50 -4.78 -7.00 23.36
N VAL A 51 -3.46 -7.00 23.49
CA VAL A 51 -2.74 -6.07 24.37
C VAL A 51 -2.98 -4.64 23.92
N THR A 52 -2.92 -4.38 22.63
CA THR A 52 -3.18 -3.05 22.06
C THR A 52 -4.59 -2.59 22.38
N LEU A 53 -5.60 -3.41 22.11
CA LEU A 53 -6.99 -3.06 22.43
C LEU A 53 -7.21 -2.79 23.92
N HIS A 54 -6.60 -3.60 24.77
CA HIS A 54 -6.75 -3.47 26.22
C HIS A 54 -6.06 -2.22 26.78
N PHE A 55 -4.85 -1.94 26.33
CA PHE A 55 -4.04 -0.80 26.80
C PHE A 55 -4.22 0.47 25.97
N PHE A 56 -5.02 0.43 24.91
CA PHE A 56 -5.26 1.57 24.03
C PHE A 56 -5.72 2.83 24.79
N PRO A 57 -6.70 2.78 25.73
CA PRO A 57 -7.15 3.96 26.45
C PRO A 57 -6.04 4.67 27.24
N LEU A 58 -5.14 3.87 27.83
CA LEU A 58 -3.98 4.39 28.55
C LEU A 58 -3.00 5.08 27.59
N GLY A 59 -2.64 4.39 26.49
CA GLY A 59 -1.74 4.93 25.46
C GLY A 59 -2.26 6.21 24.83
N GLN A 60 -3.56 6.26 24.55
CA GLN A 60 -4.25 7.40 23.99
C GLN A 60 -4.11 8.65 24.86
N THR A 61 -4.29 8.51 26.18
CA THR A 61 -4.17 9.63 27.12
C THR A 61 -2.78 10.26 27.07
N TYR A 62 -1.72 9.44 27.01
CA TYR A 62 -0.35 9.93 26.90
C TYR A 62 -0.03 10.53 25.53
N ALA A 63 -0.47 9.86 24.46
CA ALA A 63 -0.19 10.29 23.10
C ALA A 63 -0.84 11.63 22.75
N ARG A 64 -2.08 11.88 23.22
CA ARG A 64 -2.79 13.16 23.01
C ARG A 64 -2.15 14.33 23.75
N GLY A 65 -1.37 14.07 24.80
CA GLY A 65 -0.54 15.10 25.44
C GLY A 65 0.72 15.49 24.66
N LEU A 66 1.16 14.63 23.72
CA LEU A 66 2.39 14.82 22.94
C LEU A 66 2.12 15.26 21.49
N VAL A 67 0.99 14.85 20.93
CA VAL A 67 0.62 15.03 19.52
C VAL A 67 -0.64 15.91 19.45
N GLY A 68 -0.53 17.04 18.77
CA GLY A 68 -1.62 18.03 18.69
C GLY A 68 -2.83 17.62 17.84
N THR A 69 -2.75 16.49 17.11
CA THR A 69 -3.82 16.01 16.23
C THR A 69 -4.37 14.69 16.79
N GLU A 70 -5.67 14.63 17.09
CA GLU A 70 -6.28 13.48 17.80
C GLU A 70 -6.11 12.15 17.06
N TRP A 71 -6.45 12.07 15.78
CA TRP A 71 -6.33 10.83 14.99
C TRP A 71 -4.87 10.34 14.90
N LEU A 72 -3.90 11.28 14.83
CA LEU A 72 -2.47 10.94 14.77
C LEU A 72 -1.98 10.45 16.13
N ALA A 73 -2.45 11.06 17.23
CA ALA A 73 -2.16 10.61 18.58
C ALA A 73 -2.68 9.19 18.82
N ASP A 74 -3.91 8.90 18.38
CA ASP A 74 -4.53 7.58 18.49
C ASP A 74 -3.76 6.52 17.68
N LEU A 75 -3.33 6.88 16.46
CA LEU A 75 -2.50 6.00 15.62
C LEU A 75 -1.14 5.73 16.25
N VAL A 76 -0.48 6.77 16.80
CA VAL A 76 0.82 6.64 17.49
C VAL A 76 0.69 5.78 18.73
N ALA A 77 -0.37 5.96 19.52
CA ALA A 77 -0.65 5.14 20.70
C ALA A 77 -0.81 3.66 20.33
N ALA A 78 -1.68 3.37 19.35
CA ALA A 78 -1.92 2.01 18.88
C ALA A 78 -0.64 1.37 18.33
N ALA A 79 0.06 2.07 17.46
CA ALA A 79 1.30 1.58 16.84
C ALA A 79 2.40 1.31 17.89
N THR A 80 2.57 2.21 18.86
CA THR A 80 3.59 2.06 19.90
C THR A 80 3.32 0.84 20.78
N ILE A 81 2.09 0.65 21.23
CA ILE A 81 1.72 -0.52 22.06
C ILE A 81 1.87 -1.80 21.24
N PHE A 82 1.37 -1.80 20.00
CA PHE A 82 1.42 -2.97 19.13
C PHE A 82 2.84 -3.41 18.81
N ILE A 83 3.67 -2.48 18.32
CA ILE A 83 5.06 -2.74 17.96
C ILE A 83 5.89 -3.11 19.20
N GLY A 84 5.68 -2.41 20.32
CA GLY A 84 6.33 -2.71 21.58
C GLY A 84 6.01 -4.12 22.06
N THR A 85 4.74 -4.53 22.03
CA THR A 85 4.31 -5.89 22.37
C THR A 85 4.90 -6.92 21.41
N LEU A 86 4.87 -6.67 20.10
CA LEU A 86 5.51 -7.56 19.12
C LEU A 86 7.00 -7.74 19.39
N ALA A 87 7.71 -6.68 19.74
CA ALA A 87 9.14 -6.75 20.05
C ALA A 87 9.42 -7.64 21.26
N VAL A 88 8.63 -7.51 22.33
CA VAL A 88 8.72 -8.36 23.53
C VAL A 88 8.41 -9.82 23.20
N VAL A 89 7.33 -10.06 22.45
CA VAL A 89 6.94 -11.41 22.00
C VAL A 89 8.03 -12.02 21.12
N TRP A 90 8.57 -11.25 20.17
CA TRP A 90 9.65 -11.72 19.28
C TRP A 90 10.88 -12.17 20.06
N LEU A 91 11.27 -11.41 21.09
CA LEU A 91 12.36 -11.79 21.99
C LEU A 91 12.06 -13.11 22.72
N GLY A 92 10.83 -13.27 23.24
CA GLY A 92 10.36 -14.50 23.88
C GLY A 92 10.39 -15.70 22.92
N ILE A 93 9.89 -15.52 21.69
CA ILE A 93 9.92 -16.54 20.62
C ILE A 93 11.35 -17.00 20.37
N HIS A 94 12.31 -16.08 20.30
CA HIS A 94 13.70 -16.41 20.04
C HIS A 94 14.27 -17.36 21.10
N VAL A 95 13.96 -17.12 22.36
CA VAL A 95 14.38 -17.96 23.49
C VAL A 95 13.74 -19.36 23.42
N VAL A 96 12.42 -19.44 23.17
CA VAL A 96 11.70 -20.72 23.09
C VAL A 96 12.19 -21.55 21.90
N VAL A 97 12.25 -20.96 20.71
CA VAL A 97 12.68 -21.64 19.47
C VAL A 97 14.12 -22.16 19.60
N SER A 98 15.01 -21.41 20.24
CA SER A 98 16.39 -21.84 20.45
C SER A 98 16.50 -23.12 21.31
N ARG A 99 15.60 -23.29 22.28
CA ARG A 99 15.52 -24.51 23.09
C ARG A 99 14.96 -25.69 22.31
N VAL A 100 13.88 -25.48 21.55
CA VAL A 100 13.26 -26.53 20.73
C VAL A 100 14.24 -27.07 19.68
N ARG A 101 14.98 -26.20 19.00
CA ARG A 101 15.96 -26.56 17.99
C ARG A 101 17.13 -27.40 18.50
N ARG A 102 17.47 -27.27 19.79
CA ARG A 102 18.52 -28.02 20.46
C ARG A 102 18.02 -29.33 21.08
N SER A 103 16.72 -29.59 21.02
CA SER A 103 16.10 -30.78 21.60
C SER A 103 15.91 -31.90 20.56
N PRO A 104 15.74 -33.16 20.98
CA PRO A 104 15.39 -34.25 20.07
C PRO A 104 14.08 -34.04 19.29
N LEU A 105 13.27 -33.09 19.70
CA LEU A 105 11.99 -32.73 19.07
C LEU A 105 12.17 -31.88 17.78
N SER A 106 13.40 -31.52 17.42
CA SER A 106 13.65 -30.65 16.26
C SER A 106 13.17 -31.23 14.93
N SER A 107 13.27 -32.57 14.75
CA SER A 107 12.77 -33.23 13.52
C SER A 107 11.23 -33.18 13.45
N LEU A 108 10.57 -33.42 14.57
CA LEU A 108 9.10 -33.34 14.66
C LEU A 108 8.61 -31.89 14.42
N ASP A 109 9.29 -30.91 15.01
CA ASP A 109 9.00 -29.48 14.82
C ASP A 109 9.05 -29.08 13.32
N ARG A 110 10.04 -29.58 12.58
CA ARG A 110 10.15 -29.33 11.13
C ARG A 110 9.05 -30.01 10.34
N SER A 111 8.73 -31.27 10.64
CA SER A 111 7.66 -32.00 9.95
C SER A 111 6.29 -31.37 10.19
N LEU A 112 6.01 -30.96 11.44
CA LEU A 112 4.81 -30.19 11.76
C LEU A 112 4.84 -28.82 11.10
N GLY A 113 6.01 -28.20 10.98
CA GLY A 113 6.20 -26.94 10.25
C GLY A 113 5.81 -27.07 8.78
N PHE A 114 6.24 -28.17 8.12
CA PHE A 114 5.86 -28.45 6.73
C PHE A 114 4.33 -28.56 6.57
N LEU A 115 3.68 -29.36 7.42
CA LEU A 115 2.22 -29.52 7.38
C LEU A 115 1.49 -28.19 7.64
N PHE A 116 1.93 -27.44 8.63
CA PHE A 116 1.39 -26.12 8.94
C PHE A 116 1.56 -25.15 7.78
N GLY A 117 2.75 -25.17 7.13
CA GLY A 117 3.02 -24.38 5.95
C GLY A 117 2.12 -24.73 4.76
N ALA A 118 1.79 -26.03 4.57
CA ALA A 118 0.86 -26.46 3.55
C ALA A 118 -0.55 -25.91 3.81
N ILE A 119 -1.06 -26.07 5.04
CA ILE A 119 -2.37 -25.52 5.44
C ILE A 119 -2.39 -24.00 5.23
N ARG A 120 -1.36 -23.27 5.65
CA ARG A 120 -1.24 -21.84 5.45
C ARG A 120 -1.20 -21.47 3.98
N GLY A 121 -0.48 -22.24 3.15
CA GLY A 121 -0.42 -22.02 1.70
C GLY A 121 -1.79 -22.15 1.05
N VAL A 122 -2.54 -23.18 1.41
CA VAL A 122 -3.93 -23.38 0.95
C VAL A 122 -4.81 -22.20 1.41
N LEU A 123 -4.76 -21.82 2.69
CA LEU A 123 -5.53 -20.68 3.20
C LEU A 123 -5.23 -19.38 2.45
N VAL A 124 -3.96 -19.11 2.12
CA VAL A 124 -3.58 -17.94 1.33
C VAL A 124 -4.23 -17.98 -0.06
N ILE A 125 -4.21 -19.13 -0.74
CA ILE A 125 -4.87 -19.29 -2.04
C ILE A 125 -6.38 -19.05 -1.92
N LEU A 126 -7.05 -19.64 -0.94
CA LEU A 126 -8.49 -19.47 -0.73
C LEU A 126 -8.85 -18.00 -0.47
N VAL A 127 -8.07 -17.29 0.37
CA VAL A 127 -8.28 -15.86 0.62
C VAL A 127 -8.06 -15.04 -0.65
N LEU A 128 -7.00 -15.32 -1.42
CA LEU A 128 -6.73 -14.63 -2.68
C LEU A 128 -7.86 -14.86 -3.69
N TYR A 129 -8.37 -16.08 -3.78
CA TYR A 129 -9.49 -16.41 -4.64
C TYR A 129 -10.77 -15.67 -4.23
N ILE A 130 -11.12 -15.68 -2.93
CA ILE A 130 -12.27 -14.91 -2.40
C ILE A 130 -12.13 -13.42 -2.71
N VAL A 131 -10.95 -12.86 -2.53
CA VAL A 131 -10.71 -11.45 -2.84
C VAL A 131 -10.83 -11.19 -4.34
N ALA A 132 -10.26 -12.06 -5.18
CA ALA A 132 -10.34 -11.92 -6.63
C ALA A 132 -11.79 -12.00 -7.14
N THR A 133 -12.58 -12.97 -6.67
CA THR A 133 -13.98 -13.13 -7.07
C THR A 133 -14.86 -11.97 -6.59
N ARG A 134 -14.56 -11.38 -5.42
CA ARG A 134 -15.33 -10.25 -4.89
C ARG A 134 -14.90 -8.90 -5.45
N ALA A 135 -13.62 -8.71 -5.77
CA ALA A 135 -13.09 -7.43 -6.22
C ALA A 135 -13.06 -7.30 -7.75
N ALA A 136 -12.64 -8.37 -8.47
CA ALA A 136 -12.38 -8.32 -9.90
C ALA A 136 -13.47 -9.01 -10.73
N TRP A 137 -14.10 -10.10 -10.20
CA TRP A 137 -15.02 -10.96 -10.96
C TRP A 137 -16.42 -10.94 -10.34
N ARG A 138 -17.00 -9.75 -10.25
CA ARG A 138 -18.31 -9.53 -9.61
C ARG A 138 -19.50 -10.03 -10.44
N GLU A 139 -19.35 -10.11 -11.75
CA GLU A 139 -20.38 -10.63 -12.66
C GLU A 139 -20.09 -12.12 -12.89
N GLU A 140 -21.12 -12.97 -12.87
CA GLU A 140 -21.01 -14.41 -13.02
C GLU A 140 -20.25 -14.83 -14.30
N ASP A 141 -20.26 -13.99 -15.34
CA ASP A 141 -19.58 -14.24 -16.62
C ASP A 141 -18.16 -13.60 -16.70
N SER A 142 -17.67 -12.96 -15.65
CA SER A 142 -16.40 -12.22 -15.70
C SER A 142 -15.18 -13.06 -15.32
N THR A 143 -15.38 -14.29 -14.83
CA THR A 143 -14.26 -15.19 -14.48
C THR A 143 -13.56 -15.66 -15.75
N PRO A 144 -12.26 -15.39 -15.91
CA PRO A 144 -11.54 -15.79 -17.12
C PRO A 144 -11.53 -17.29 -17.34
N ALA A 145 -11.71 -17.75 -18.59
CA ALA A 145 -11.76 -19.16 -18.94
C ALA A 145 -10.53 -19.95 -18.47
N TRP A 146 -9.34 -19.33 -18.45
CA TRP A 146 -8.10 -19.96 -17.97
C TRP A 146 -8.09 -20.26 -16.47
N VAL A 147 -8.98 -19.63 -15.67
CA VAL A 147 -9.19 -19.94 -14.26
C VAL A 147 -10.16 -21.09 -14.11
N LEU A 148 -11.26 -21.06 -14.89
CA LEU A 148 -12.30 -22.11 -14.88
C LEU A 148 -11.77 -23.46 -15.38
N ASP A 149 -10.83 -23.43 -16.34
CA ASP A 149 -10.22 -24.64 -16.92
C ASP A 149 -9.11 -25.24 -16.03
N ALA A 150 -8.77 -24.61 -14.90
CA ALA A 150 -7.73 -25.10 -14.01
C ALA A 150 -8.19 -26.36 -13.25
N HIS A 151 -7.33 -27.36 -13.14
CA HIS A 151 -7.64 -28.61 -12.41
C HIS A 151 -7.85 -28.38 -10.91
N THR A 152 -7.22 -27.34 -10.35
CA THR A 152 -7.36 -26.98 -8.93
C THR A 152 -8.58 -26.12 -8.66
N PHE A 153 -9.30 -25.67 -9.72
CA PHE A 153 -10.42 -24.72 -9.59
C PHE A 153 -11.51 -25.23 -8.65
N ASP A 154 -12.05 -26.44 -8.92
CA ASP A 154 -13.13 -27.02 -8.11
C ASP A 154 -12.75 -27.13 -6.64
N MET A 155 -11.51 -27.54 -6.35
CA MET A 155 -11.00 -27.67 -4.99
C MET A 155 -10.86 -26.31 -4.29
N VAL A 156 -10.45 -25.28 -5.02
CA VAL A 156 -10.30 -23.93 -4.50
C VAL A 156 -11.67 -23.29 -4.29
N ASP A 157 -12.61 -23.47 -5.21
CA ASP A 157 -13.96 -22.95 -5.11
C ASP A 157 -14.75 -23.58 -3.94
N ASP A 158 -14.72 -24.89 -3.82
CA ASP A 158 -15.32 -25.61 -2.69
C ASP A 158 -14.71 -25.18 -1.34
N GLY A 159 -13.38 -25.05 -1.29
CA GLY A 159 -12.67 -24.59 -0.11
C GLY A 159 -13.02 -23.16 0.27
N ALA A 160 -13.12 -22.28 -0.71
CA ALA A 160 -13.55 -20.89 -0.53
C ALA A 160 -15.01 -20.83 -0.02
N GLY A 161 -15.90 -21.63 -0.59
CA GLY A 161 -17.28 -21.77 -0.13
C GLY A 161 -17.40 -22.23 1.32
N MET A 162 -16.52 -23.13 1.78
CA MET A 162 -16.45 -23.50 3.20
C MET A 162 -16.06 -22.31 4.09
N ILE A 163 -15.05 -21.54 3.71
CA ILE A 163 -14.59 -20.37 4.49
C ILE A 163 -15.70 -19.31 4.55
N ILE A 164 -16.36 -19.03 3.42
CA ILE A 164 -17.41 -18.01 3.33
C ILE A 164 -18.54 -18.30 4.31
N ARG A 165 -18.90 -19.56 4.55
CA ARG A 165 -19.96 -19.93 5.52
C ARG A 165 -19.65 -19.57 6.96
N PHE A 166 -18.38 -19.38 7.32
CA PHE A 166 -17.94 -18.94 8.67
C PHE A 166 -17.81 -17.42 8.78
N ILE A 167 -17.87 -16.69 7.68
CA ILE A 167 -17.75 -15.24 7.68
C ILE A 167 -19.16 -14.65 7.80
N PRO A 168 -19.45 -13.79 8.81
CA PRO A 168 -20.72 -13.10 8.91
C PRO A 168 -21.02 -12.30 7.64
N GLU A 169 -22.28 -12.30 7.22
CA GLU A 169 -22.73 -11.60 6.00
C GLU A 169 -22.40 -10.11 6.01
N ASP A 170 -22.39 -9.50 7.18
CA ASP A 170 -22.03 -8.08 7.38
C ASP A 170 -20.60 -7.80 6.93
N ILE A 171 -19.67 -8.77 7.06
CA ILE A 171 -18.28 -8.64 6.61
C ILE A 171 -18.18 -8.91 5.11
N LEU A 172 -18.99 -9.81 4.58
CA LEU A 172 -19.03 -10.13 3.15
C LEU A 172 -19.66 -9.00 2.31
N ASN A 173 -20.61 -8.28 2.90
CA ASN A 173 -21.31 -7.15 2.31
C ASN A 173 -20.66 -5.80 2.60
N ILE A 174 -19.47 -5.77 3.21
CA ILE A 174 -18.67 -4.55 3.22
C ILE A 174 -18.51 -4.17 1.76
N PRO A 175 -19.20 -3.12 1.24
CA PRO A 175 -18.91 -2.64 -0.09
C PRO A 175 -17.42 -2.44 -0.11
N ALA A 176 -16.75 -2.81 -1.20
CA ALA A 176 -15.30 -2.67 -1.32
C ALA A 176 -14.97 -1.20 -1.05
N ILE A 177 -14.91 -0.89 0.25
CA ILE A 177 -14.80 0.43 0.82
C ILE A 177 -13.45 0.93 0.36
N GLY A 178 -13.49 1.86 -0.53
CA GLY A 178 -12.36 2.62 -0.95
C GLY A 178 -11.75 2.27 -2.29
N LEU A 179 -11.86 1.07 -2.85
CA LEU A 179 -11.25 0.84 -4.17
C LEU A 179 -11.98 1.57 -5.29
N ARG A 180 -13.31 1.64 -5.25
CA ARG A 180 -14.09 2.49 -6.17
C ARG A 180 -13.92 3.96 -5.83
N GLU A 181 -14.04 4.32 -4.57
CA GLU A 181 -13.87 5.70 -4.12
C GLU A 181 -12.45 6.22 -4.37
N VAL A 182 -11.42 5.36 -4.20
CA VAL A 182 -10.04 5.66 -4.59
C VAL A 182 -9.86 5.66 -6.11
N GLN A 183 -10.55 4.80 -6.85
CA GLN A 183 -10.53 4.81 -8.32
C GLN A 183 -11.27 6.03 -8.87
N ASP A 184 -12.45 6.34 -8.36
CA ASP A 184 -13.23 7.53 -8.74
C ASP A 184 -12.46 8.81 -8.40
N GLN A 185 -11.82 8.88 -7.22
CA GLN A 185 -10.93 9.98 -6.85
C GLN A 185 -9.67 10.05 -7.72
N ALA A 186 -9.13 8.91 -8.12
CA ALA A 186 -7.96 8.86 -9.01
C ALA A 186 -8.33 9.27 -10.44
N GLU A 187 -9.55 8.98 -10.91
CA GLU A 187 -10.06 9.45 -12.20
C GLU A 187 -10.39 10.94 -12.15
N GLU A 188 -11.07 11.43 -11.11
CA GLU A 188 -11.28 12.87 -10.89
C GLU A 188 -9.95 13.65 -10.82
N LEU A 189 -8.94 13.07 -10.17
CA LEU A 189 -7.62 13.68 -10.07
C LEU A 189 -6.90 13.72 -11.43
N LYS A 190 -7.09 12.69 -12.27
CA LYS A 190 -6.57 12.69 -13.65
C LYS A 190 -7.27 13.73 -14.51
N GLU A 191 -8.61 13.77 -14.48
CA GLU A 191 -9.37 14.81 -15.20
C GLU A 191 -9.01 16.22 -14.77
N THR A 192 -8.82 16.42 -13.46
CA THR A 192 -8.43 17.73 -12.91
C THR A 192 -7.03 18.11 -13.36
N LYS A 193 -6.09 17.16 -13.42
CA LYS A 193 -4.73 17.40 -13.95
C LYS A 193 -4.76 17.70 -15.43
N GLU A 194 -5.52 16.97 -16.23
CA GLU A 194 -5.67 17.24 -17.68
C GLU A 194 -6.25 18.63 -17.93
N LYS A 195 -7.31 19.00 -17.20
CA LYS A 195 -7.89 20.35 -17.28
C LYS A 195 -6.91 21.44 -16.84
N LEU A 196 -6.07 21.16 -15.85
CA LEU A 196 -5.05 22.09 -15.37
C LEU A 196 -3.92 22.25 -16.39
N GLU A 197 -3.51 21.17 -17.05
CA GLU A 197 -2.51 21.20 -18.13
C GLU A 197 -3.06 21.91 -19.36
N GLU A 198 -4.32 21.68 -19.70
CA GLU A 198 -5.01 22.39 -20.77
C GLU A 198 -5.08 23.90 -20.49
N MET A 199 -5.48 24.29 -19.26
CA MET A 199 -5.47 25.69 -18.84
C MET A 199 -4.06 26.30 -18.84
N LYS A 200 -3.03 25.57 -18.43
CA LYS A 200 -1.64 26.02 -18.53
C LYS A 200 -1.21 26.23 -19.98
N ARG A 201 -1.65 25.37 -20.89
CA ARG A 201 -1.37 25.49 -22.33
C ARG A 201 -2.04 26.70 -22.96
N PHE A 202 -3.22 27.10 -22.47
CA PHE A 202 -3.89 28.36 -22.86
C PHE A 202 -3.33 29.58 -22.13
N ALA A 203 -2.74 29.42 -20.95
CA ALA A 203 -2.15 30.47 -20.16
C ALA A 203 -0.67 30.73 -20.50
N GLU A 204 0.01 29.85 -21.23
CA GLU A 204 1.31 30.15 -21.82
C GLU A 204 1.11 31.18 -22.94
N PRO A 205 1.52 32.45 -22.73
CA PRO A 205 1.46 33.40 -23.80
C PRO A 205 2.36 32.89 -24.92
N THR A 206 1.77 32.68 -26.11
CA THR A 206 2.52 32.48 -27.34
C THR A 206 3.18 33.80 -27.72
N VAL A 207 4.02 34.31 -26.86
CA VAL A 207 4.99 35.32 -27.23
C VAL A 207 6.19 34.52 -27.74
N ALA A 208 6.22 34.32 -29.05
CA ALA A 208 7.48 34.08 -29.70
C ALA A 208 8.38 35.26 -29.29
N LEU A 209 9.32 35.01 -28.40
CA LEU A 209 10.41 35.94 -28.18
C LEU A 209 11.08 36.08 -29.57
N PRO A 210 11.11 37.29 -30.16
CA PRO A 210 11.96 37.52 -31.31
C PRO A 210 13.37 37.12 -30.89
N ASP A 211 14.08 36.46 -31.82
CA ASP A 211 15.47 36.07 -31.61
C ASP A 211 16.24 37.24 -30.96
N ALA A 212 16.93 36.91 -29.91
CA ALA A 212 17.72 37.86 -29.13
C ALA A 212 18.92 38.32 -29.91
N GLU A 213 18.70 39.32 -30.77
CA GLU A 213 19.74 40.16 -31.41
C GLU A 213 19.23 41.57 -31.72
N GLU A 214 18.49 42.18 -30.81
CA GLU A 214 18.42 43.64 -30.73
C GLU A 214 18.54 44.02 -29.27
N GLU A 215 19.74 44.49 -28.86
CA GLU A 215 19.93 45.22 -27.62
C GLU A 215 18.90 46.35 -27.60
N PRO A 216 18.14 46.50 -26.47
CA PRO A 216 17.26 47.66 -26.34
C PRO A 216 18.10 48.91 -26.60
N PRO A 217 17.59 49.90 -27.38
CA PRO A 217 18.34 51.09 -27.68
C PRO A 217 18.81 51.71 -26.36
N ALA A 218 20.14 51.77 -26.22
CA ALA A 218 20.76 52.38 -25.04
C ALA A 218 20.16 53.79 -24.89
N TYR A 219 19.59 54.05 -23.71
CA TYR A 219 19.08 55.37 -23.38
C TYR A 219 20.10 56.43 -23.80
N ASN A 220 19.64 57.38 -24.65
CA ASN A 220 20.50 58.40 -25.16
C ASN A 220 21.05 59.21 -23.94
N ARG A 221 22.33 59.51 -23.93
CA ARG A 221 22.98 60.26 -22.82
C ARG A 221 22.20 61.52 -22.40
N GLN A 222 21.49 62.13 -23.35
CA GLN A 222 20.63 63.28 -23.06
C GLN A 222 19.43 62.92 -22.19
N GLU A 223 18.82 61.76 -22.39
CA GLU A 223 17.67 61.31 -21.57
C GLU A 223 18.11 60.90 -20.15
N THR A 224 19.31 60.37 -19.99
CA THR A 224 19.88 60.05 -18.69
C THR A 224 20.24 61.36 -17.93
N ASP A 225 20.86 62.33 -18.60
CA ASP A 225 21.19 63.65 -18.01
C ASP A 225 19.93 64.44 -17.63
N ASP A 226 18.83 64.34 -18.37
CA ASP A 226 17.56 64.99 -18.06
C ASP A 226 16.85 64.30 -16.87
N MET A 227 16.98 62.98 -16.76
CA MET A 227 16.45 62.22 -15.61
C MET A 227 17.23 62.55 -14.32
N ASP A 228 18.54 62.62 -14.39
CA ASP A 228 19.38 63.00 -13.26
C ASP A 228 19.08 64.44 -12.78
N ARG A 229 18.87 65.42 -13.70
CA ARG A 229 18.42 66.76 -13.37
C ARG A 229 17.03 66.81 -12.71
N LEU A 230 16.11 65.93 -13.14
CA LEU A 230 14.79 65.85 -12.51
C LEU A 230 14.88 65.29 -11.09
N ILE A 231 15.73 64.28 -10.87
CA ILE A 231 15.97 63.71 -9.55
C ILE A 231 16.60 64.68 -8.61
N ASP A 232 17.62 65.45 -9.05
CA ASP A 232 18.26 66.46 -8.27
C ASP A 232 17.31 67.64 -7.90
N ASN A 233 16.46 68.07 -8.82
CA ASN A 233 15.45 69.11 -8.56
C ASN A 233 14.38 68.63 -7.56
N LEU A 234 14.02 67.34 -7.56
CA LEU A 234 13.09 66.78 -6.60
C LEU A 234 13.71 66.63 -5.21
N GLN A 235 14.99 66.33 -5.12
CA GLN A 235 15.72 66.24 -3.86
C GLN A 235 15.95 67.63 -3.25
N ASP A 236 16.26 68.64 -4.06
CA ASP A 236 16.49 70.00 -3.58
C ASP A 236 15.18 70.74 -3.20
N GLY A 237 14.05 70.35 -3.88
CA GLY A 237 12.71 70.91 -3.58
C GLY A 237 12.09 70.34 -2.29
N SER A 238 12.55 69.23 -1.79
CA SER A 238 12.03 68.59 -0.56
C SER A 238 12.64 69.11 0.73
N LEU A 239 13.68 70.00 0.65
CA LEU A 239 14.41 70.53 1.80
C LEU A 239 14.05 71.99 2.12
N ARG A 240 13.08 72.59 1.43
CA ARG A 240 12.56 73.95 1.81
C ARG A 240 11.23 73.78 2.52
N GLU A 241 11.28 73.65 3.84
CA GLU A 241 10.15 74.00 4.70
C GLU A 241 9.92 75.48 4.70
N PRO A 242 8.68 75.98 4.57
CA PRO A 242 8.37 77.38 4.74
C PRO A 242 8.35 77.76 6.24
N ASN A 243 9.07 78.76 6.60
CA ASN A 243 8.88 79.54 7.83
C ASN A 243 7.47 80.10 7.92
#